data_6efa26c51622bf06d1ebb522c1c10ae4
#
_entry.id   6efa26c51622bf06d1ebb522c1c10ae4
#
_cell.length_a   1.000
_cell.length_b   1.000
_cell.length_c   1.000
_cell.angle_alpha   90.00
_cell.angle_beta   90.00
_cell.angle_gamma   90.00
#
_symmetry.space_group_name_H-M   'P 1'
#
loop_
_entity.id
_entity.type
_entity.pdbx_description
1 polymer ?
#
loop_
_entity_poly.entity_id
_entity_poly.type
_entity_poly.pdbx_seq_one_letter_code
_entity_poly.pdbx_strand_id
1 'polypeptide(L)'
;MIGVDYWGAVYNYSKALCEKNAAREGVASRCVFQHGDAKQLDFPDESFDVVISNYVYHNVMGADMQKLLLESLRVLKKGGVFALNDDMKPKMYGDMEGFAQKLRDMGYEEVRLVDIAQEAFGSHRRAAMMMLGSSRLLVGRK
;
A
#
# COMPACT_ATOMS: atom_id res chain seq x y z
N MET A 1 -1.46 11.63 -10.94
CA MET A 1 -1.00 10.51 -10.06
C MET A 1 0.48 10.67 -9.82
N ILE A 2 0.94 10.49 -8.59
CA ILE A 2 2.37 10.39 -8.26
C ILE A 2 2.64 8.94 -7.86
N GLY A 3 3.54 8.27 -8.55
CA GLY A 3 4.06 6.97 -8.20
C GLY A 3 5.39 7.12 -7.48
N VAL A 4 5.51 6.52 -6.30
CA VAL A 4 6.70 6.57 -5.46
C VAL A 4 7.25 5.17 -5.28
N ASP A 5 8.54 4.99 -5.48
CA ASP A 5 9.22 3.73 -5.22
C ASP A 5 10.70 3.97 -4.91
N TYR A 6 11.31 3.04 -4.21
CA TYR A 6 12.73 3.10 -3.87
C TYR A 6 13.63 2.68 -5.05
N TRP A 7 13.10 1.89 -6.00
CA TRP A 7 13.84 1.30 -7.13
C TRP A 7 15.21 0.73 -6.74
N GLY A 8 15.25 -0.01 -5.64
CA GLY A 8 16.47 -0.67 -5.18
C GLY A 8 16.90 -1.81 -6.13
N ALA A 9 18.16 -2.21 -6.03
CA ALA A 9 18.78 -3.23 -6.89
C ALA A 9 18.14 -4.65 -6.78
N VAL A 10 17.26 -4.87 -5.82
CA VAL A 10 16.63 -6.18 -5.57
C VAL A 10 15.55 -6.53 -6.59
N TYR A 11 14.89 -5.54 -7.18
CA TYR A 11 13.79 -5.73 -8.11
C TYR A 11 14.20 -5.31 -9.52
N ASN A 12 13.92 -6.17 -10.51
CA ASN A 12 14.27 -5.92 -11.91
C ASN A 12 13.27 -4.98 -12.61
N TYR A 13 12.93 -3.87 -11.97
CA TYR A 13 12.17 -2.79 -12.60
C TYR A 13 12.70 -1.42 -12.17
N SER A 14 12.42 -0.41 -12.96
CA SER A 14 12.98 0.92 -12.78
C SER A 14 11.95 2.00 -13.05
N LYS A 15 12.26 3.22 -12.62
CA LYS A 15 11.49 4.42 -12.97
C LYS A 15 11.21 4.50 -14.47
N ALA A 16 12.24 4.25 -15.31
CA ALA A 16 12.11 4.28 -16.78
C ALA A 16 11.08 3.25 -17.29
N LEU A 17 10.97 2.08 -16.64
CA LEU A 17 9.96 1.09 -16.99
C LEU A 17 8.55 1.58 -16.65
N CYS A 18 8.38 2.22 -15.49
CA CYS A 18 7.11 2.82 -15.09
C CYS A 18 6.67 3.92 -16.08
N GLU A 19 7.60 4.81 -16.46
CA GLU A 19 7.38 5.86 -17.47
C GLU A 19 7.00 5.27 -18.84
N LYS A 20 7.71 4.25 -19.28
CA LYS A 20 7.40 3.53 -20.52
C LYS A 20 6.02 2.88 -20.51
N ASN A 21 5.64 2.27 -19.40
CA ASN A 21 4.32 1.66 -19.25
C ASN A 21 3.22 2.73 -19.27
N ALA A 22 3.39 3.84 -18.55
CA ALA A 22 2.45 4.97 -18.59
C ALA A 22 2.29 5.55 -20.00
N ALA A 23 3.36 5.61 -20.77
CA ALA A 23 3.31 6.05 -22.18
C ALA A 23 2.53 5.05 -23.05
N ARG A 24 2.73 3.75 -22.89
CA ARG A 24 2.01 2.71 -23.62
C ARG A 24 0.50 2.70 -23.31
N GLU A 25 0.14 2.97 -22.05
CA GLU A 25 -1.24 3.08 -21.62
C GLU A 25 -1.88 4.45 -21.95
N GLY A 26 -1.15 5.37 -22.58
CA GLY A 26 -1.64 6.70 -22.96
C GLY A 26 -1.91 7.63 -21.79
N VAL A 27 -1.29 7.39 -20.63
CA VAL A 27 -1.53 8.15 -19.39
C VAL A 27 -0.29 8.93 -18.89
N ALA A 28 0.78 8.98 -19.67
CA ALA A 28 2.05 9.60 -19.27
C ALA A 28 1.88 11.06 -18.80
N SER A 29 1.04 11.85 -19.45
CA SER A 29 0.79 13.25 -19.07
C SER A 29 0.11 13.42 -17.70
N ARG A 30 -0.44 12.34 -17.14
CA ARG A 30 -1.14 12.34 -15.85
C ARG A 30 -0.35 11.60 -14.75
N CYS A 31 0.85 11.11 -15.07
CA CYS A 31 1.67 10.31 -14.16
C CYS A 31 3.04 10.95 -13.99
N VAL A 32 3.47 11.07 -12.73
CA VAL A 32 4.84 11.43 -12.34
C VAL A 32 5.38 10.30 -11.50
N PHE A 33 6.61 9.89 -11.75
CA PHE A 33 7.28 8.86 -10.97
C PHE A 33 8.51 9.45 -10.29
N GLN A 34 8.64 9.26 -8.99
CA GLN A 34 9.77 9.77 -8.22
C GLN A 34 10.31 8.75 -7.23
N HIS A 35 11.61 8.83 -7.00
CA HIS A 35 12.25 8.05 -5.96
C HIS A 35 11.75 8.49 -4.58
N GLY A 36 11.51 7.53 -3.67
CA GLY A 36 11.15 7.81 -2.29
C GLY A 36 11.22 6.57 -1.41
N ASP A 37 11.31 6.80 -0.11
CA ASP A 37 11.32 5.76 0.92
C ASP A 37 9.94 5.71 1.59
N ALA A 38 9.31 4.54 1.61
CA ALA A 38 8.02 4.35 2.28
C ALA A 38 8.10 4.54 3.81
N LYS A 39 9.30 4.52 4.39
CA LYS A 39 9.52 4.80 5.82
C LYS A 39 9.37 6.28 6.15
N GLN A 40 9.61 7.14 5.17
CA GLN A 40 9.51 8.60 5.29
C GLN A 40 9.23 9.19 3.92
N LEU A 41 7.98 9.49 3.64
CA LEU A 41 7.55 10.09 2.38
C LEU A 41 7.86 11.59 2.37
N ASP A 42 8.52 12.04 1.32
CA ASP A 42 8.88 13.48 1.14
C ASP A 42 7.67 14.26 0.59
N PHE A 43 6.59 14.24 1.36
CA PHE A 43 5.38 15.03 1.12
C PHE A 43 4.86 15.61 2.44
N PRO A 44 4.28 16.81 2.40
CA PRO A 44 3.56 17.35 3.55
C PRO A 44 2.39 16.44 3.98
N ASP A 45 1.96 16.60 5.23
CA ASP A 45 0.73 16.00 5.70
C ASP A 45 -0.45 16.41 4.80
N GLU A 46 -1.42 15.53 4.65
CA GLU A 46 -2.68 15.85 3.97
C GLU A 46 -2.49 16.39 2.53
N SER A 47 -1.56 15.80 1.76
CA SER A 47 -1.24 16.21 0.37
C SER A 47 -2.13 15.55 -0.69
N PHE A 48 -2.66 14.37 -0.42
CA PHE A 48 -3.34 13.55 -1.43
C PHE A 48 -4.78 13.23 -1.06
N ASP A 49 -5.65 13.22 -2.06
CA ASP A 49 -7.05 12.83 -1.90
C ASP A 49 -7.24 11.30 -1.90
N VAL A 50 -6.27 10.58 -2.49
CA VAL A 50 -6.28 9.12 -2.58
C VAL A 50 -4.87 8.58 -2.36
N VAL A 51 -4.75 7.54 -1.53
CA VAL A 51 -3.52 6.76 -1.35
C VAL A 51 -3.79 5.29 -1.64
N ILE A 52 -3.00 4.71 -2.54
CA ILE A 52 -3.08 3.28 -2.88
C ILE A 52 -1.71 2.64 -2.80
N SER A 53 -1.67 1.38 -2.37
CA SER A 53 -0.47 0.55 -2.42
C SER A 53 -0.85 -0.89 -2.70
N ASN A 54 0.01 -1.61 -3.43
CA ASN A 54 -0.24 -2.99 -3.81
C ASN A 54 1.03 -3.83 -3.72
N TYR A 55 1.12 -4.70 -2.72
CA TYR A 55 2.24 -5.61 -2.47
C TYR A 55 3.61 -4.91 -2.38
N VAL A 56 3.71 -3.82 -1.62
CA VAL A 56 4.92 -3.01 -1.46
C VAL A 56 5.58 -3.21 -0.09
N TYR A 57 4.82 -3.05 0.98
CA TYR A 57 5.37 -2.88 2.33
C TYR A 57 6.09 -4.11 2.86
N HIS A 58 5.63 -5.34 2.56
CA HIS A 58 6.29 -6.57 2.99
C HIS A 58 7.74 -6.69 2.50
N ASN A 59 8.13 -5.90 1.49
CA ASN A 59 9.49 -5.86 0.93
C ASN A 59 10.40 -4.84 1.65
N VAL A 60 9.87 -4.01 2.54
CA VAL A 60 10.64 -2.99 3.26
C VAL A 60 11.30 -3.62 4.49
N MET A 61 12.53 -4.07 4.30
CA MET A 61 13.26 -4.81 5.33
C MET A 61 13.51 -3.97 6.60
N GLY A 62 13.34 -4.62 7.76
CA GLY A 62 13.61 -4.01 9.06
C GLY A 62 12.64 -2.90 9.48
N ALA A 63 11.53 -2.73 8.76
CA ALA A 63 10.53 -1.73 9.09
C ALA A 63 9.41 -2.30 9.98
N ASP A 64 8.82 -1.44 10.78
CA ASP A 64 7.55 -1.67 11.45
C ASP A 64 6.42 -1.43 10.43
N MET A 65 5.71 -2.50 10.05
CA MET A 65 4.70 -2.44 8.99
C MET A 65 3.55 -1.48 9.33
N GLN A 66 3.09 -1.45 10.58
CA GLN A 66 2.03 -0.54 10.97
C GLN A 66 2.47 0.92 10.92
N LYS A 67 3.74 1.21 11.20
CA LYS A 67 4.30 2.57 11.01
C LYS A 67 4.36 2.97 9.55
N LEU A 68 4.72 2.05 8.64
CA LEU A 68 4.68 2.32 7.19
C LEU A 68 3.26 2.66 6.71
N LEU A 69 2.26 1.91 7.19
CA LEU A 69 0.87 2.21 6.87
C LEU A 69 0.46 3.59 7.39
N LEU A 70 0.84 3.94 8.64
CA LEU A 70 0.56 5.27 9.21
C LEU A 70 1.27 6.39 8.45
N GLU A 71 2.50 6.17 7.98
CA GLU A 71 3.21 7.14 7.15
C GLU A 71 2.48 7.39 5.83
N SER A 72 1.99 6.34 5.18
CA SER A 72 1.17 6.48 3.98
C SER A 72 -0.15 7.20 4.25
N LEU A 73 -0.76 6.98 5.42
CA LEU A 73 -1.98 7.66 5.83
C LEU A 73 -1.74 9.10 6.32
N ARG A 74 -0.52 9.45 6.72
CA ARG A 74 -0.14 10.83 7.08
C ARG A 74 -0.37 11.78 5.91
N VAL A 75 0.08 11.39 4.73
CA VAL A 75 -0.02 12.21 3.52
C VAL A 75 -1.43 12.23 2.89
N LEU A 76 -2.37 11.41 3.39
CA LEU A 76 -3.76 11.41 2.97
C LEU A 76 -4.51 12.56 3.64
N LYS A 77 -5.26 13.35 2.88
CA LYS A 77 -6.13 14.43 3.39
C LYS A 77 -7.28 13.86 4.23
N LYS A 78 -7.83 14.69 5.12
CA LYS A 78 -9.13 14.42 5.75
C LYS A 78 -10.20 14.28 4.67
N GLY A 79 -11.06 13.28 4.82
CA GLY A 79 -12.06 12.90 3.82
C GLY A 79 -11.47 12.13 2.63
N GLY A 80 -10.16 11.99 2.52
CA GLY A 80 -9.50 11.18 1.50
C GLY A 80 -9.69 9.69 1.71
N VAL A 81 -9.54 8.90 0.64
CA VAL A 81 -9.74 7.46 0.67
C VAL A 81 -8.43 6.70 0.49
N PHE A 82 -8.33 5.53 1.08
CA PHE A 82 -7.16 4.68 0.94
C PHE A 82 -7.52 3.23 0.63
N ALA A 83 -6.60 2.56 -0.08
CA ALA A 83 -6.66 1.14 -0.36
C ALA A 83 -5.24 0.56 -0.33
N LEU A 84 -4.89 -0.13 0.75
CA LEU A 84 -3.56 -0.66 1.01
C LEU A 84 -3.62 -2.18 1.02
N ASN A 85 -3.19 -2.79 -0.07
CA ASN A 85 -3.16 -4.24 -0.26
C ASN A 85 -1.76 -4.78 0.00
N ASP A 86 -1.64 -5.81 0.83
CA ASP A 86 -0.37 -6.51 1.03
C ASP A 86 -0.57 -7.95 1.57
N ASP A 87 0.51 -8.73 1.58
CA ASP A 87 0.57 -10.03 2.26
C ASP A 87 0.83 -9.78 3.76
N MET A 88 -0.27 -9.48 4.49
CA MET A 88 -0.24 -9.00 5.86
C MET A 88 -0.07 -10.16 6.87
N LYS A 89 1.07 -10.86 6.77
CA LYS A 89 1.43 -11.93 7.70
C LYS A 89 1.47 -11.43 9.15
N PRO A 90 0.80 -12.11 10.11
CA PRO A 90 0.80 -11.68 11.51
C PRO A 90 2.20 -11.51 12.12
N LYS A 91 3.18 -12.31 11.70
CA LYS A 91 4.58 -12.20 12.14
C LYS A 91 5.21 -10.85 11.78
N MET A 92 4.79 -10.23 10.67
CA MET A 92 5.34 -8.96 10.17
C MET A 92 4.47 -7.77 10.56
N TYR A 93 3.15 -7.92 10.41
CA TYR A 93 2.18 -6.84 10.59
C TYR A 93 1.57 -6.76 11.99
N GLY A 94 1.75 -7.82 12.82
CA GLY A 94 1.09 -7.90 14.12
C GLY A 94 -0.42 -8.06 14.00
N ASP A 95 -1.14 -7.49 14.97
CA ASP A 95 -2.61 -7.49 15.00
C ASP A 95 -3.17 -6.40 14.09
N MET A 96 -3.59 -6.78 12.89
CA MET A 96 -4.16 -5.87 11.90
C MET A 96 -5.65 -5.54 12.17
N GLU A 97 -6.39 -6.39 12.87
CA GLU A 97 -7.74 -6.05 13.32
C GLU A 97 -7.70 -4.97 14.40
N GLY A 98 -6.79 -5.11 15.37
CA GLY A 98 -6.53 -4.07 16.37
C GLY A 98 -6.01 -2.78 15.72
N PHE A 99 -5.20 -2.87 14.67
CA PHE A 99 -4.75 -1.70 13.90
C PHE A 99 -5.92 -1.00 13.19
N ALA A 100 -6.82 -1.75 12.55
CA ALA A 100 -8.02 -1.20 11.92
C ALA A 100 -8.92 -0.51 12.97
N GLN A 101 -9.05 -1.11 14.15
CA GLN A 101 -9.79 -0.47 15.27
C GLN A 101 -9.10 0.82 15.72
N LYS A 102 -7.78 0.83 15.87
CA LYS A 102 -7.01 2.04 16.18
C LYS A 102 -7.26 3.17 15.19
N LEU A 103 -7.35 2.87 13.88
CA LEU A 103 -7.67 3.89 12.88
C LEU A 103 -9.09 4.46 13.11
N ARG A 104 -10.08 3.62 13.42
CA ARG A 104 -11.44 4.09 13.76
C ARG A 104 -11.44 5.00 14.99
N ASP A 105 -10.67 4.63 16.01
CA ASP A 105 -10.52 5.45 17.24
C ASP A 105 -9.82 6.79 16.97
N MET A 106 -9.00 6.86 15.92
CA MET A 106 -8.38 8.10 15.41
C MET A 106 -9.34 8.95 14.55
N GLY A 107 -10.57 8.49 14.32
CA GLY A 107 -11.59 9.20 13.55
C GLY A 107 -11.64 8.83 12.06
N TYR A 108 -10.95 7.76 11.64
CA TYR A 108 -11.12 7.25 10.29
C TYR A 108 -12.46 6.54 10.12
N GLU A 109 -13.10 6.74 8.98
CA GLU A 109 -14.41 6.19 8.65
C GLU A 109 -14.31 4.97 7.73
N GLU A 110 -15.31 4.11 7.73
CA GLU A 110 -15.45 2.96 6.83
C GLU A 110 -14.21 2.02 6.80
N VAL A 111 -13.41 2.01 7.88
CA VAL A 111 -12.20 1.20 7.94
C VAL A 111 -12.56 -0.29 7.96
N ARG A 112 -12.10 -1.01 6.95
CA ARG A 112 -12.28 -2.45 6.80
C ARG A 112 -10.97 -3.14 6.47
N LEU A 113 -10.75 -4.29 7.08
CA LEU A 113 -9.70 -5.24 6.69
C LEU A 113 -10.37 -6.41 5.94
N VAL A 114 -10.16 -6.47 4.63
CA VAL A 114 -10.81 -7.44 3.75
C VAL A 114 -9.84 -8.57 3.42
N ASP A 115 -10.27 -9.81 3.61
CA ASP A 115 -9.53 -10.98 3.15
C ASP A 115 -9.73 -11.14 1.64
N ILE A 116 -8.69 -10.85 0.88
CA ILE A 116 -8.72 -10.96 -0.58
C ILE A 116 -8.03 -12.22 -1.11
N ALA A 117 -7.44 -13.04 -0.23
CA ALA A 117 -6.75 -14.26 -0.67
C ALA A 117 -7.70 -15.21 -1.41
N GLN A 118 -8.93 -15.33 -0.95
CA GLN A 118 -9.92 -16.17 -1.61
C GLN A 118 -10.44 -15.53 -2.91
N GLU A 119 -10.74 -14.24 -2.91
CA GLU A 119 -11.27 -13.54 -4.09
C GLU A 119 -10.25 -13.48 -5.22
N ALA A 120 -9.00 -13.08 -4.90
CA ALA A 120 -7.95 -12.90 -5.91
C ALA A 120 -7.43 -14.23 -6.48
N PHE A 121 -7.42 -15.32 -5.70
CA PHE A 121 -6.79 -16.60 -6.08
C PHE A 121 -7.78 -17.77 -6.17
N GLY A 122 -9.07 -17.54 -5.95
CA GLY A 122 -10.13 -18.54 -5.97
C GLY A 122 -10.15 -19.49 -4.77
N SER A 123 -9.10 -19.51 -3.94
CA SER A 123 -9.06 -20.21 -2.66
C SER A 123 -7.83 -19.83 -1.84
N HIS A 124 -7.93 -19.89 -0.51
CA HIS A 124 -6.80 -19.73 0.40
C HIS A 124 -5.66 -20.72 0.13
N ARG A 125 -5.98 -21.95 -0.30
CA ARG A 125 -4.98 -22.97 -0.62
C ARG A 125 -4.13 -22.55 -1.82
N ARG A 126 -4.74 -22.02 -2.87
CA ARG A 126 -4.01 -21.49 -4.05
C ARG A 126 -3.19 -20.27 -3.70
N ALA A 127 -3.75 -19.33 -2.94
CA ALA A 127 -3.03 -18.18 -2.45
C ALA A 127 -1.80 -18.58 -1.60
N ALA A 128 -1.94 -19.57 -0.71
CA ALA A 128 -0.85 -20.09 0.10
C ALA A 128 0.26 -20.75 -0.75
N MET A 129 -0.10 -21.48 -1.83
CA MET A 129 0.88 -22.05 -2.78
C MET A 129 1.69 -20.96 -3.48
N MET A 130 1.12 -19.78 -3.67
CA MET A 130 1.79 -18.58 -4.24
C MET A 130 2.45 -17.70 -3.17
N MET A 131 2.51 -18.17 -1.91
CA MET A 131 3.01 -17.44 -0.74
C MET A 131 2.22 -16.16 -0.39
N LEU A 132 0.98 -16.05 -0.87
CA LEU A 132 0.09 -14.90 -0.71
C LEU A 132 -1.16 -15.21 0.13
N GLY A 133 -1.08 -16.25 0.98
CA GLY A 133 -2.20 -16.72 1.80
C GLY A 133 -2.67 -15.74 2.89
N SER A 134 -1.87 -14.72 3.20
CA SER A 134 -2.21 -13.66 4.15
C SER A 134 -2.56 -12.34 3.45
N SER A 135 -2.93 -12.40 2.17
CA SER A 135 -3.30 -11.21 1.40
C SER A 135 -4.54 -10.55 1.98
N ARG A 136 -4.40 -9.30 2.39
CA ARG A 136 -5.45 -8.46 2.99
C ARG A 136 -5.44 -7.09 2.32
N LEU A 137 -6.62 -6.52 2.23
CA LEU A 137 -6.83 -5.16 1.75
C LEU A 137 -7.38 -4.31 2.90
N LEU A 138 -6.60 -3.35 3.36
CA LEU A 138 -7.03 -2.34 4.31
C LEU A 138 -7.59 -1.15 3.53
N VAL A 139 -8.86 -0.87 3.68
CA VAL A 139 -9.57 0.24 3.02
C VAL A 139 -10.28 1.12 4.02
N GLY A 140 -10.48 2.38 3.66
CA GLY A 140 -11.25 3.32 4.47
C GLY A 140 -11.14 4.75 3.99
N ARG A 141 -11.64 5.66 4.84
CA ARG A 141 -11.63 7.11 4.66
C ARG A 141 -10.99 7.76 5.89
N LYS A 142 -10.10 8.74 5.68
CA LYS A 142 -9.50 9.52 6.77
C LYS A 142 -10.41 10.65 7.23
#